data_3ed309e3871002b7b14c700154f5790e
#
_entry.id   3ed309e3871002b7b14c700154f5790e
#
_cell.length_a   1.000
_cell.length_b   1.000
_cell.length_c   1.000
_cell.angle_alpha   90.00
_cell.angle_beta   90.00
_cell.angle_gamma   90.00
#
_symmetry.space_group_name_H-M   'P 1'
#
loop_
_entity.id
_entity.type
_entity.pdbx_description
1 polymer ?
#
loop_
_entity_poly.entity_id
_entity_poly.type
_entity_poly.pdbx_seq_one_letter_code
_entity_poly.pdbx_strand_id
1 'polypeptide(L)'
;MLAGGGGKGAYQIGVWKYLHECGLDQYVCAVSGTSVGALNAALFASGNYQRAEDLWLNIQPSQILSPKKISVPEIVGWIGRAGLVKGIYGVAAGAATVSMQALAAGVATMLGRRYAFSRDGLIGLIKQGLDFSAIQTSNMPCYATCLAIPECSIRRFDLRQYSEEEATTLLLASSAIPLVFDSEEFRGERYYDGGIPLVGDNVPIKPVYDLGLDCIIVVHLSQDYVIDHSLCPNAKIVEIVPQVNLGGAVNGTLDFTAAGSQWRIRQGYHDAEKVFGMFVEVAKLKRVNELFLQAFQRSEQAYQQRSQTLQAERHKQLEAQELDRFSELCKGLGITP
;
A
#
# COMPACT_ATOMS: atom_id res chain seq x y z
N MET A 1 -1.56 -4.10 2.41
CA MET A 1 -0.52 -4.69 3.26
C MET A 1 0.83 -4.73 2.51
N LEU A 2 1.93 -4.39 3.16
CA LEU A 2 3.25 -4.23 2.56
C LEU A 2 4.27 -5.14 3.28
N ALA A 3 4.86 -6.07 2.54
CA ALA A 3 5.84 -7.01 3.08
C ALA A 3 7.19 -6.35 3.41
N GLY A 4 7.95 -6.95 4.34
CA GLY A 4 9.33 -6.55 4.64
C GLY A 4 10.31 -7.02 3.57
N GLY A 5 11.48 -6.32 3.45
CA GLY A 5 12.50 -6.70 2.47
C GLY A 5 13.59 -5.66 2.16
N GLY A 6 13.80 -4.68 3.03
CA GLY A 6 14.87 -3.67 2.89
C GLY A 6 14.78 -2.89 1.58
N GLY A 7 15.90 -2.75 0.84
CA GLY A 7 15.97 -2.00 -0.41
C GLY A 7 14.99 -2.45 -1.51
N LYS A 8 14.43 -3.66 -1.40
CA LYS A 8 13.36 -4.12 -2.29
C LYS A 8 12.07 -3.32 -2.13
N GLY A 9 11.91 -2.57 -1.03
CA GLY A 9 10.73 -1.73 -0.75
C GLY A 9 10.42 -0.69 -1.83
N ALA A 10 11.38 -0.30 -2.63
CA ALA A 10 11.18 0.55 -3.81
C ALA A 10 10.13 -0.02 -4.79
N TYR A 11 10.00 -1.35 -4.86
CA TYR A 11 8.96 -2.02 -5.63
C TYR A 11 7.55 -1.63 -5.19
N GLN A 12 7.32 -1.50 -3.88
CA GLN A 12 6.02 -1.10 -3.32
C GLN A 12 5.63 0.33 -3.72
N ILE A 13 6.62 1.21 -3.90
CA ILE A 13 6.38 2.57 -4.43
C ILE A 13 5.91 2.51 -5.89
N GLY A 14 6.45 1.60 -6.68
CA GLY A 14 5.99 1.36 -8.05
C GLY A 14 4.55 0.85 -8.11
N VAL A 15 4.18 -0.05 -7.19
CA VAL A 15 2.79 -0.48 -7.03
C VAL A 15 1.89 0.70 -6.67
N TRP A 16 2.30 1.50 -5.68
CA TRP A 16 1.55 2.70 -5.29
C TRP A 16 1.43 3.68 -6.44
N LYS A 17 2.48 3.87 -7.25
CA LYS A 17 2.45 4.71 -8.45
C LYS A 17 1.29 4.35 -9.37
N TYR A 18 1.17 3.08 -9.71
CA TYR A 18 0.08 2.60 -10.56
C TYR A 18 -1.29 2.84 -9.93
N LEU A 19 -1.45 2.49 -8.64
CA LEU A 19 -2.71 2.72 -7.93
C LEU A 19 -3.08 4.20 -7.88
N HIS A 20 -2.09 5.09 -7.69
CA HIS A 20 -2.28 6.54 -7.65
C HIS A 20 -2.71 7.10 -9.01
N GLU A 21 -2.02 6.74 -10.08
CA GLU A 21 -2.36 7.16 -11.45
C GLU A 21 -3.76 6.68 -11.89
N CYS A 22 -4.21 5.53 -11.39
CA CYS A 22 -5.55 5.01 -11.63
C CYS A 22 -6.60 5.53 -10.64
N GLY A 23 -6.21 6.32 -9.63
CA GLY A 23 -7.09 6.79 -8.56
C GLY A 23 -7.61 5.68 -7.63
N LEU A 24 -6.90 4.54 -7.55
CA LEU A 24 -7.28 3.42 -6.69
C LEU A 24 -6.78 3.57 -5.25
N ASP A 25 -5.71 4.32 -5.04
CA ASP A 25 -5.12 4.56 -3.72
C ASP A 25 -6.07 5.31 -2.77
N GLN A 26 -6.95 6.16 -3.29
CA GLN A 26 -7.97 6.87 -2.51
C GLN A 26 -9.01 5.94 -1.85
N TYR A 27 -9.13 4.70 -2.30
CA TYR A 27 -10.04 3.70 -1.72
C TYR A 27 -9.37 2.82 -0.67
N VAL A 28 -8.07 2.99 -0.44
CA VAL A 28 -7.35 2.29 0.61
C VAL A 28 -7.74 2.92 1.95
N CYS A 29 -8.32 2.11 2.84
CA CYS A 29 -8.83 2.57 4.12
C CYS A 29 -8.01 2.09 5.34
N ALA A 30 -7.01 1.23 5.13
CA ALA A 30 -6.06 0.82 6.15
C ALA A 30 -4.77 0.31 5.50
N VAL A 31 -3.65 0.48 6.18
CA VAL A 31 -2.35 -0.04 5.75
C VAL A 31 -1.64 -0.76 6.89
N SER A 32 -0.89 -1.80 6.56
CA SER A 32 0.00 -2.49 7.49
C SER A 32 1.30 -2.87 6.80
N GLY A 33 2.37 -2.91 7.56
CA GLY A 33 3.65 -3.30 7.03
C GLY A 33 4.61 -3.83 8.08
N THR A 34 5.65 -4.51 7.61
CA THR A 34 6.78 -4.99 8.40
C THR A 34 8.06 -4.45 7.82
N SER A 35 9.01 -4.04 8.67
CA SER A 35 10.32 -3.53 8.21
C SER A 35 10.16 -2.35 7.24
N VAL A 36 10.80 -2.40 6.08
CA VAL A 36 10.60 -1.40 5.01
C VAL A 36 9.12 -1.25 4.61
N GLY A 37 8.34 -2.33 4.72
CA GLY A 37 6.89 -2.26 4.48
C GLY A 37 6.17 -1.37 5.49
N ALA A 38 6.61 -1.31 6.75
CA ALA A 38 6.06 -0.40 7.75
C ALA A 38 6.43 1.06 7.45
N LEU A 39 7.67 1.31 6.98
CA LEU A 39 8.11 2.64 6.53
C LEU A 39 7.28 3.11 5.32
N ASN A 40 7.08 2.24 4.33
CA ASN A 40 6.26 2.56 3.17
C ASN A 40 4.76 2.69 3.51
N ALA A 41 4.25 1.92 4.49
CA ALA A 41 2.89 2.09 5.00
C ALA A 41 2.70 3.46 5.66
N ALA A 42 3.69 3.92 6.44
CA ALA A 42 3.67 5.25 7.03
C ALA A 42 3.76 6.36 5.97
N LEU A 43 4.60 6.19 4.92
CA LEU A 43 4.64 7.10 3.77
C LEU A 43 3.27 7.16 3.07
N PHE A 44 2.63 6.01 2.87
CA PHE A 44 1.29 5.93 2.27
C PHE A 44 0.25 6.64 3.15
N ALA A 45 0.27 6.40 4.45
CA ALA A 45 -0.64 7.04 5.40
C ALA A 45 -0.43 8.56 5.50
N SER A 46 0.78 9.07 5.21
CA SER A 46 1.06 10.50 5.07
C SER A 46 0.40 11.14 3.84
N GLY A 47 -0.08 10.33 2.89
CA GLY A 47 -0.87 10.78 1.73
C GLY A 47 -0.08 11.51 0.63
N ASN A 48 1.26 11.48 0.65
CA ASN A 48 2.09 12.18 -0.33
C ASN A 48 2.93 11.20 -1.17
N TYR A 49 2.32 10.69 -2.25
CA TYR A 49 2.97 9.77 -3.18
C TYR A 49 4.26 10.36 -3.76
N GLN A 50 4.24 11.61 -4.26
CA GLN A 50 5.38 12.23 -4.89
C GLN A 50 6.60 12.28 -3.95
N ARG A 51 6.37 12.63 -2.68
CA ARG A 51 7.42 12.65 -1.67
C ARG A 51 8.01 11.26 -1.42
N ALA A 52 7.17 10.22 -1.42
CA ALA A 52 7.62 8.84 -1.27
C ALA A 52 8.48 8.38 -2.47
N GLU A 53 8.06 8.70 -3.70
CA GLU A 53 8.84 8.40 -4.90
C GLU A 53 10.17 9.14 -4.89
N ASP A 54 10.18 10.45 -4.59
CA ASP A 54 11.39 11.28 -4.51
C ASP A 54 12.38 10.76 -3.47
N LEU A 55 11.91 10.33 -2.29
CA LEU A 55 12.77 9.71 -1.28
C LEU A 55 13.46 8.47 -1.80
N TRP A 56 12.73 7.56 -2.42
CA TRP A 56 13.30 6.31 -2.93
C TRP A 56 14.22 6.51 -4.13
N LEU A 57 13.97 7.51 -4.99
CA LEU A 57 14.83 7.83 -6.11
C LEU A 57 16.12 8.53 -5.70
N ASN A 58 16.11 9.25 -4.56
CA ASN A 58 17.27 10.02 -4.07
C ASN A 58 17.95 9.36 -2.86
N ILE A 59 17.49 8.20 -2.41
CA ILE A 59 18.10 7.49 -1.28
C ILE A 59 19.54 7.14 -1.56
N GLN A 60 20.40 7.35 -0.56
CA GLN A 60 21.80 6.97 -0.62
C GLN A 60 22.07 5.79 0.31
N PRO A 61 22.85 4.78 -0.11
CA PRO A 61 23.20 3.65 0.75
C PRO A 61 23.79 4.06 2.10
N SER A 62 24.57 5.13 2.12
CA SER A 62 25.18 5.68 3.34
C SER A 62 24.17 6.24 4.35
N GLN A 63 22.96 6.62 3.92
CA GLN A 63 21.89 7.07 4.81
C GLN A 63 21.27 5.91 5.60
N ILE A 64 21.25 4.72 5.02
CA ILE A 64 20.72 3.51 5.68
C ILE A 64 21.83 2.70 6.34
N LEU A 65 22.94 2.53 5.64
CA LEU A 65 24.06 1.67 6.00
C LEU A 65 25.28 2.50 6.39
N SER A 66 25.13 3.44 7.35
CA SER A 66 26.26 4.20 7.90
C SER A 66 27.08 3.33 8.84
N PRO A 67 28.31 2.92 8.49
CA PRO A 67 29.08 2.01 9.32
C PRO A 67 29.46 2.66 10.66
N LYS A 68 29.16 2.01 11.76
CA LYS A 68 29.79 2.31 13.07
C LYS A 68 31.20 1.76 13.03
N LYS A 69 32.23 2.54 12.64
CA LYS A 69 33.70 2.23 12.74
C LYS A 69 34.08 0.72 12.73
N ILE A 70 33.46 -0.08 11.85
CA ILE A 70 33.72 -1.51 11.66
C ILE A 70 34.25 -1.70 10.26
N SER A 71 35.25 -2.57 10.07
CA SER A 71 35.88 -2.77 8.77
C SER A 71 34.99 -3.53 7.78
N VAL A 72 35.07 -3.17 6.49
CA VAL A 72 34.34 -3.82 5.39
C VAL A 72 34.54 -5.36 5.34
N PRO A 73 35.71 -5.94 5.65
CA PRO A 73 35.89 -7.40 5.71
C PRO A 73 35.03 -8.09 6.78
N GLU A 74 34.74 -7.43 7.91
CA GLU A 74 33.86 -7.99 8.93
C GLU A 74 32.40 -8.00 8.45
N ILE A 75 31.97 -7.00 7.70
CA ILE A 75 30.63 -6.93 7.11
C ILE A 75 30.44 -8.05 6.09
N VAL A 76 31.41 -8.27 5.21
CA VAL A 76 31.37 -9.35 4.20
C VAL A 76 31.39 -10.73 4.88
N GLY A 77 32.19 -10.91 5.93
CA GLY A 77 32.19 -12.12 6.73
C GLY A 77 30.88 -12.36 7.48
N TRP A 78 30.12 -11.32 7.78
CA TRP A 78 28.80 -11.39 8.40
C TRP A 78 27.70 -11.75 7.41
N ILE A 79 27.72 -11.14 6.22
CA ILE A 79 26.80 -11.44 5.11
C ILE A 79 27.01 -12.88 4.61
N GLY A 80 28.27 -13.34 4.54
CA GLY A 80 28.60 -14.74 4.22
C GLY A 80 28.09 -15.72 5.26
N ARG A 81 28.06 -15.34 6.56
CA ARG A 81 27.48 -16.14 7.63
C ARG A 81 25.96 -16.05 7.73
N ALA A 82 25.34 -14.97 7.25
CA ALA A 82 23.89 -14.92 7.00
C ALA A 82 23.49 -15.89 5.88
N GLY A 83 24.37 -16.21 4.94
CA GLY A 83 24.22 -17.34 4.01
C GLY A 83 24.23 -18.72 4.71
N LEU A 84 24.92 -18.86 5.84
CA LEU A 84 24.83 -20.04 6.71
C LEU A 84 23.45 -20.15 7.38
N VAL A 85 22.79 -19.02 7.63
CA VAL A 85 21.40 -18.97 8.08
C VAL A 85 20.49 -19.55 7.00
N LYS A 86 20.72 -19.28 5.70
CA LYS A 86 20.03 -20.00 4.60
C LYS A 86 20.26 -21.53 4.64
N GLY A 87 21.45 -21.99 5.05
CA GLY A 87 21.73 -23.41 5.28
C GLY A 87 20.92 -24.01 6.45
N ILE A 88 20.75 -23.25 7.52
CA ILE A 88 19.92 -23.63 8.67
C ILE A 88 18.43 -23.62 8.26
N TYR A 89 17.98 -22.70 7.40
CA TYR A 89 16.61 -22.68 6.85
C TYR A 89 16.34 -23.84 5.88
N GLY A 90 17.32 -24.25 5.07
CA GLY A 90 17.19 -25.38 4.16
C GLY A 90 17.13 -26.74 4.90
N VAL A 91 17.75 -26.83 6.06
CA VAL A 91 17.71 -28.03 6.91
C VAL A 91 16.43 -28.08 7.75
N ALA A 92 15.88 -26.94 8.19
CA ALA A 92 14.64 -26.90 8.98
C ALA A 92 13.39 -27.23 8.13
N ALA A 93 13.43 -27.05 6.82
CA ALA A 93 12.34 -27.45 5.91
C ALA A 93 12.26 -28.98 5.69
N GLY A 94 13.26 -29.75 6.14
CA GLY A 94 13.39 -31.20 5.92
C GLY A 94 13.53 -32.09 7.15
N ALA A 95 13.66 -31.57 8.37
CA ALA A 95 13.87 -32.38 9.55
C ALA A 95 13.29 -31.78 10.84
N ALA A 96 12.37 -32.51 11.42
CA ALA A 96 12.01 -32.62 12.84
C ALA A 96 12.15 -31.40 13.75
N THR A 97 11.00 -30.93 14.26
CA THR A 97 10.78 -30.28 15.58
C THR A 97 12.02 -29.67 16.23
N VAL A 98 12.50 -28.52 15.68
CA VAL A 98 13.34 -27.62 16.46
C VAL A 98 12.44 -26.99 17.52
N SER A 99 12.71 -27.25 18.80
CA SER A 99 11.92 -26.68 19.88
C SER A 99 12.02 -25.13 19.82
N MET A 100 10.92 -24.43 20.09
CA MET A 100 10.88 -22.96 20.19
C MET A 100 11.99 -22.41 21.11
N GLN A 101 12.40 -23.16 22.11
CA GLN A 101 13.51 -22.84 23.02
C GLN A 101 14.88 -22.88 22.33
N ALA A 102 15.14 -23.85 21.46
CA ALA A 102 16.38 -23.89 20.69
C ALA A 102 16.45 -22.77 19.64
N LEU A 103 15.30 -22.42 19.06
CA LEU A 103 15.17 -21.28 18.15
C LEU A 103 15.41 -19.97 18.90
N ALA A 104 14.78 -19.78 20.06
CA ALA A 104 14.96 -18.61 20.93
C ALA A 104 16.40 -18.49 21.43
N ALA A 105 17.06 -19.60 21.79
CA ALA A 105 18.46 -19.62 22.18
C ALA A 105 19.40 -19.28 21.00
N GLY A 106 19.09 -19.72 19.79
CA GLY A 106 19.82 -19.36 18.57
C GLY A 106 19.71 -17.87 18.26
N VAL A 107 18.50 -17.33 18.35
CA VAL A 107 18.22 -15.89 18.20
C VAL A 107 18.94 -15.10 19.33
N ALA A 108 18.83 -15.52 20.59
CA ALA A 108 19.49 -14.87 21.72
C ALA A 108 21.04 -14.87 21.60
N THR A 109 21.63 -15.95 21.07
CA THR A 109 23.07 -16.03 20.79
C THR A 109 23.50 -15.08 19.67
N MET A 110 22.64 -14.86 18.69
CA MET A 110 22.84 -13.84 17.66
C MET A 110 22.74 -12.41 18.22
N LEU A 111 21.85 -12.17 19.18
CA LEU A 111 21.54 -10.87 19.75
C LEU A 111 22.66 -10.31 20.67
N GLY A 112 23.59 -11.13 21.16
CA GLY A 112 24.71 -10.70 22.01
C GLY A 112 25.90 -10.09 21.27
N ARG A 113 25.81 -9.83 19.95
CA ARG A 113 26.94 -9.34 19.13
C ARG A 113 26.80 -7.87 18.75
N ARG A 114 27.94 -7.18 18.51
CA ARG A 114 28.00 -5.76 18.15
C ARG A 114 27.38 -5.49 16.77
N TYR A 115 26.57 -4.44 16.68
CA TYR A 115 25.81 -4.06 15.46
C TYR A 115 26.66 -3.23 14.52
N ALA A 116 26.42 -3.41 13.21
CA ALA A 116 27.29 -2.89 12.16
C ALA A 116 27.02 -1.43 11.78
N PHE A 117 25.76 -0.96 11.89
CA PHE A 117 25.34 0.31 11.31
C PHE A 117 24.66 1.25 12.30
N SER A 118 24.82 2.58 12.07
CA SER A 118 24.09 3.63 12.79
C SER A 118 22.67 3.76 12.22
N ARG A 119 21.75 4.23 13.05
CA ARG A 119 20.36 4.57 12.70
C ARG A 119 20.16 6.02 12.29
N ASP A 120 21.16 6.89 12.46
CA ASP A 120 21.02 8.35 12.31
C ASP A 120 20.52 8.74 10.91
N GLY A 121 21.00 8.08 9.87
CA GLY A 121 20.55 8.36 8.50
C GLY A 121 19.11 7.94 8.28
N LEU A 122 18.68 6.77 8.78
CA LEU A 122 17.30 6.33 8.70
C LEU A 122 16.35 7.24 9.49
N ILE A 123 16.76 7.68 10.68
CA ILE A 123 16.01 8.68 11.48
C ILE A 123 15.84 9.97 10.67
N GLY A 124 16.91 10.43 10.01
CA GLY A 124 16.85 11.60 9.12
C GLY A 124 15.84 11.42 7.98
N LEU A 125 15.84 10.25 7.32
CA LEU A 125 14.89 9.93 6.24
C LEU A 125 13.45 9.84 6.75
N ILE A 126 13.20 9.25 7.91
CA ILE A 126 11.88 9.18 8.53
C ILE A 126 11.37 10.60 8.80
N LYS A 127 12.15 11.46 9.46
CA LYS A 127 11.77 12.84 9.74
C LYS A 127 11.59 13.70 8.49
N GLN A 128 12.38 13.46 7.47
CA GLN A 128 12.23 14.16 6.18
C GLN A 128 11.02 13.66 5.40
N GLY A 129 10.72 12.36 5.46
CA GLY A 129 9.74 11.68 4.60
C GLY A 129 8.33 11.72 5.14
N LEU A 130 8.14 11.56 6.44
CA LEU A 130 6.84 11.38 7.05
C LEU A 130 6.23 12.69 7.53
N ASP A 131 4.95 12.84 7.31
CA ASP A 131 4.10 13.81 7.99
C ASP A 131 3.33 13.09 9.10
N PHE A 132 3.87 13.13 10.31
CA PHE A 132 3.26 12.46 11.46
C PHE A 132 1.92 13.10 11.85
N SER A 133 1.75 14.41 11.62
CA SER A 133 0.46 15.08 11.86
C SER A 133 -0.61 14.53 10.92
N ALA A 134 -0.27 14.33 9.64
CA ALA A 134 -1.19 13.70 8.67
C ALA A 134 -1.52 12.25 9.08
N ILE A 135 -0.53 11.47 9.54
CA ILE A 135 -0.77 10.09 10.01
C ILE A 135 -1.71 10.09 11.21
N GLN A 136 -1.47 10.93 12.23
CA GLN A 136 -2.25 10.97 13.47
C GLN A 136 -3.69 11.45 13.24
N THR A 137 -3.91 12.36 12.31
CA THR A 137 -5.24 12.91 11.99
C THR A 137 -5.98 12.09 10.93
N SER A 138 -5.32 11.13 10.30
CA SER A 138 -5.92 10.25 9.29
C SER A 138 -6.97 9.31 9.89
N ASN A 139 -8.05 9.07 9.15
CA ASN A 139 -9.00 8.01 9.46
C ASN A 139 -8.46 6.62 9.07
N MET A 140 -7.32 6.55 8.39
CA MET A 140 -6.72 5.30 7.90
C MET A 140 -5.77 4.70 8.94
N PRO A 141 -6.10 3.56 9.58
CA PRO A 141 -5.17 2.82 10.43
C PRO A 141 -3.88 2.49 9.71
N CYS A 142 -2.75 2.72 10.40
CA CYS A 142 -1.41 2.45 9.88
C CYS A 142 -0.62 1.60 10.87
N TYR A 143 -0.42 0.31 10.54
CA TYR A 143 0.19 -0.63 11.46
C TYR A 143 1.64 -0.92 11.12
N ALA A 144 2.52 -0.76 12.12
CA ALA A 144 3.88 -1.28 12.11
C ALA A 144 3.98 -2.58 12.91
N THR A 145 4.62 -3.59 12.35
CA THR A 145 4.79 -4.92 12.97
C THR A 145 6.19 -5.08 13.51
N CYS A 146 6.32 -5.43 14.80
CA CYS A 146 7.56 -5.64 15.51
C CYS A 146 7.59 -7.01 16.19
N LEU A 147 8.78 -7.54 16.45
CA LEU A 147 8.99 -8.74 17.27
C LEU A 147 9.48 -8.34 18.66
N ALA A 148 8.68 -8.58 19.70
CA ALA A 148 9.06 -8.38 21.09
C ALA A 148 10.00 -9.49 21.56
N ILE A 149 11.04 -9.13 22.33
CA ILE A 149 12.00 -10.04 22.94
C ILE A 149 12.06 -9.79 24.45
N PRO A 150 12.31 -10.84 25.25
CA PRO A 150 12.69 -12.22 24.87
C PRO A 150 11.52 -13.14 24.47
N GLU A 151 10.24 -12.71 24.58
CA GLU A 151 9.06 -13.58 24.42
C GLU A 151 8.88 -14.09 22.99
N CYS A 152 9.60 -13.54 22.00
CA CYS A 152 9.45 -13.85 20.57
C CYS A 152 7.98 -13.72 20.11
N SER A 153 7.29 -12.65 20.54
CA SER A 153 5.88 -12.41 20.24
C SER A 153 5.71 -11.23 19.29
N ILE A 154 4.81 -11.39 18.32
CA ILE A 154 4.49 -10.33 17.37
C ILE A 154 3.62 -9.27 18.04
N ARG A 155 4.06 -8.02 17.94
CA ARG A 155 3.30 -6.82 18.32
C ARG A 155 3.01 -5.98 17.09
N ARG A 156 1.82 -5.40 17.05
CA ARG A 156 1.34 -4.55 15.96
C ARG A 156 0.87 -3.24 16.54
N PHE A 157 1.44 -2.15 16.06
CA PHE A 157 1.22 -0.81 16.59
C PHE A 157 0.54 0.07 15.55
N ASP A 158 -0.66 0.58 15.87
CA ASP A 158 -1.30 1.60 15.04
C ASP A 158 -0.60 2.95 15.28
N LEU A 159 0.17 3.39 14.32
CA LEU A 159 1.03 4.59 14.43
C LEU A 159 0.25 5.88 14.71
N ARG A 160 -1.05 5.92 14.44
CA ARG A 160 -1.91 7.07 14.76
C ARG A 160 -2.00 7.35 16.27
N GLN A 161 -1.76 6.33 17.11
CA GLN A 161 -1.93 6.40 18.57
C GLN A 161 -0.66 6.89 19.30
N TYR A 162 0.39 7.24 18.56
CA TYR A 162 1.70 7.52 19.11
C TYR A 162 2.20 8.91 18.71
N SER A 163 3.04 9.53 19.56
CA SER A 163 3.73 10.76 19.20
C SER A 163 4.72 10.52 18.03
N GLU A 164 5.22 11.59 17.41
CA GLU A 164 6.24 11.51 16.36
C GLU A 164 7.47 10.71 16.82
N GLU A 165 7.94 10.96 18.05
CA GLU A 165 9.10 10.27 18.62
C GLU A 165 8.80 8.78 18.85
N GLU A 166 7.65 8.46 19.43
CA GLU A 166 7.21 7.08 19.66
C GLU A 166 7.02 6.33 18.35
N ALA A 167 6.33 6.94 17.37
CA ALA A 167 6.11 6.33 16.05
C ALA A 167 7.44 6.13 15.30
N THR A 168 8.37 7.07 15.39
CA THR A 168 9.74 6.91 14.87
C THR A 168 10.43 5.72 15.51
N THR A 169 10.37 5.58 16.83
CA THR A 169 10.95 4.44 17.57
C THR A 169 10.33 3.12 17.12
N LEU A 170 9.01 3.06 16.93
CA LEU A 170 8.32 1.87 16.45
C LEU A 170 8.69 1.50 14.99
N LEU A 171 8.87 2.48 14.11
CA LEU A 171 9.34 2.25 12.75
C LEU A 171 10.80 1.76 12.72
N LEU A 172 11.65 2.32 13.60
CA LEU A 172 13.02 1.83 13.80
C LEU A 172 13.01 0.39 14.34
N ALA A 173 12.16 0.10 15.32
CA ALA A 173 11.98 -1.25 15.86
C ALA A 173 11.54 -2.24 14.77
N SER A 174 10.52 -1.89 13.99
CA SER A 174 10.03 -2.71 12.88
C SER A 174 11.10 -3.00 11.82
N SER A 175 12.10 -2.14 11.67
CA SER A 175 13.21 -2.27 10.71
C SER A 175 14.55 -2.65 11.36
N ALA A 176 14.53 -3.07 12.62
CA ALA A 176 15.73 -3.48 13.37
C ALA A 176 16.14 -4.91 13.01
N ILE A 177 16.73 -5.08 11.81
CA ILE A 177 17.23 -6.39 11.36
C ILE A 177 18.36 -6.84 12.30
N PRO A 178 18.23 -8.00 12.98
CA PRO A 178 19.27 -8.51 13.85
C PRO A 178 20.61 -8.64 13.13
N LEU A 179 21.69 -8.33 13.82
CA LEU A 179 23.07 -8.28 13.33
C LEU A 179 23.39 -7.07 12.44
N VAL A 180 22.40 -6.43 11.83
CA VAL A 180 22.57 -5.19 11.06
C VAL A 180 22.37 -3.99 11.97
N PHE A 181 21.28 -4.00 12.74
CA PHE A 181 20.89 -2.92 13.64
C PHE A 181 20.65 -3.43 15.07
N ASP A 182 20.72 -2.53 16.05
CA ASP A 182 20.34 -2.82 17.42
C ASP A 182 18.81 -2.94 17.57
N SER A 183 18.37 -3.61 18.64
CA SER A 183 16.98 -3.58 19.05
C SER A 183 16.61 -2.18 19.54
N GLU A 184 15.36 -1.82 19.34
CA GLU A 184 14.81 -0.58 19.91
C GLU A 184 14.06 -0.89 21.21
N GLU A 185 14.19 0.00 22.19
CA GLU A 185 13.45 -0.08 23.44
C GLU A 185 12.22 0.84 23.37
N PHE A 186 11.06 0.27 23.64
CA PHE A 186 9.82 1.02 23.69
C PHE A 186 8.97 0.56 24.88
N ARG A 187 8.67 1.50 25.80
CA ARG A 187 7.86 1.28 27.02
C ARG A 187 8.35 0.10 27.88
N GLY A 188 9.68 -0.05 27.99
CA GLY A 188 10.33 -1.07 28.82
C GLY A 188 10.44 -2.46 28.19
N GLU A 189 9.96 -2.63 26.95
CA GLU A 189 10.14 -3.84 26.16
C GLU A 189 11.13 -3.59 25.01
N ARG A 190 11.83 -4.63 24.57
CA ARG A 190 12.75 -4.57 23.43
C ARG A 190 12.16 -5.21 22.20
N TYR A 191 12.41 -4.57 21.06
CA TYR A 191 11.84 -4.97 19.78
C TYR A 191 12.88 -5.07 18.70
N TYR A 192 12.68 -6.06 17.83
CA TYR A 192 13.38 -6.25 16.56
C TYR A 192 12.42 -6.20 15.39
N ASP A 193 13.01 -6.28 14.18
CA ASP A 193 12.28 -6.40 12.91
C ASP A 193 11.22 -7.50 12.99
N GLY A 194 9.98 -7.15 12.68
CA GLY A 194 8.87 -8.08 12.68
C GLY A 194 8.95 -9.16 11.59
N GLY A 195 9.83 -9.01 10.60
CA GLY A 195 10.00 -9.95 9.50
C GLY A 195 11.06 -11.02 9.73
N ILE A 196 11.53 -11.21 10.99
CA ILE A 196 12.49 -12.28 11.30
C ILE A 196 11.89 -13.62 10.94
N PRO A 197 12.55 -14.40 10.05
CA PRO A 197 12.04 -15.71 9.65
C PRO A 197 11.78 -16.66 10.82
N LEU A 198 10.76 -17.52 10.70
CA LEU A 198 10.29 -18.52 11.66
C LEU A 198 9.55 -17.97 12.89
N VAL A 199 9.82 -16.75 13.35
CA VAL A 199 9.20 -16.18 14.57
C VAL A 199 8.47 -14.88 14.29
N GLY A 200 8.72 -14.27 13.14
CA GLY A 200 8.15 -13.01 12.72
C GLY A 200 6.91 -13.16 11.83
N ASP A 201 6.36 -12.01 11.47
CA ASP A 201 5.23 -11.84 10.54
C ASP A 201 5.66 -10.86 9.44
N ASN A 202 6.32 -11.38 8.40
CA ASN A 202 6.84 -10.56 7.30
C ASN A 202 5.73 -10.04 6.38
N VAL A 203 4.53 -10.63 6.46
CA VAL A 203 3.37 -10.31 5.62
C VAL A 203 2.16 -10.08 6.53
N PRO A 204 2.10 -8.92 7.24
CA PRO A 204 1.17 -8.69 8.34
C PRO A 204 -0.25 -8.39 7.85
N ILE A 205 -0.96 -9.42 7.42
CA ILE A 205 -2.36 -9.33 6.97
C ILE A 205 -3.31 -9.13 8.16
N LYS A 206 -3.01 -9.78 9.28
CA LYS A 206 -3.92 -9.86 10.42
C LYS A 206 -4.46 -8.49 10.89
N PRO A 207 -3.65 -7.43 11.07
CA PRO A 207 -4.17 -6.17 11.59
C PRO A 207 -5.19 -5.49 10.67
N VAL A 208 -5.05 -5.66 9.34
CA VAL A 208 -6.03 -5.12 8.38
C VAL A 208 -7.23 -6.05 8.20
N TYR A 209 -7.03 -7.36 8.32
CA TYR A 209 -8.12 -8.34 8.29
C TYR A 209 -9.06 -8.19 9.50
N ASP A 210 -8.52 -7.97 10.69
CA ASP A 210 -9.28 -7.77 11.93
C ASP A 210 -10.18 -6.51 11.90
N LEU A 211 -9.95 -5.59 10.95
CA LEU A 211 -10.84 -4.45 10.69
C LEU A 211 -12.12 -4.81 9.91
N GLY A 212 -12.25 -6.06 9.47
CA GLY A 212 -13.41 -6.52 8.70
C GLY A 212 -13.44 -6.04 7.25
N LEU A 213 -12.28 -5.82 6.64
CA LEU A 213 -12.18 -5.36 5.24
C LEU A 213 -12.45 -6.50 4.27
N ASP A 214 -13.27 -6.24 3.25
CA ASP A 214 -13.68 -7.23 2.24
C ASP A 214 -12.58 -7.55 1.21
N CYS A 215 -11.62 -6.63 1.03
CA CYS A 215 -10.53 -6.78 0.06
C CYS A 215 -9.21 -6.32 0.66
N ILE A 216 -8.19 -7.16 0.56
CA ILE A 216 -6.84 -6.88 1.05
C ILE A 216 -5.87 -7.04 -0.11
N ILE A 217 -5.20 -5.94 -0.47
CA ILE A 217 -4.09 -5.97 -1.43
C ILE A 217 -2.82 -6.29 -0.67
N VAL A 218 -2.11 -7.33 -1.10
CA VAL A 218 -0.86 -7.78 -0.51
C VAL A 218 0.28 -7.56 -1.50
N VAL A 219 1.26 -6.74 -1.13
CA VAL A 219 2.42 -6.45 -1.96
C VAL A 219 3.64 -7.21 -1.42
N HIS A 220 4.02 -8.27 -2.11
CA HIS A 220 5.18 -9.09 -1.78
C HIS A 220 6.48 -8.44 -2.27
N LEU A 221 7.59 -8.83 -1.61
CA LEU A 221 8.96 -8.48 -2.03
C LEU A 221 9.81 -9.73 -2.34
N SER A 222 9.19 -10.91 -2.32
CA SER A 222 9.78 -12.20 -2.70
C SER A 222 8.74 -13.06 -3.39
N GLN A 223 9.19 -13.97 -4.25
CA GLN A 223 8.35 -14.98 -4.92
C GLN A 223 8.12 -16.21 -4.05
N ASP A 224 8.90 -16.36 -2.98
CA ASP A 224 8.93 -17.59 -2.16
C ASP A 224 7.86 -17.60 -1.05
N TYR A 225 7.11 -16.51 -0.87
CA TYR A 225 6.12 -16.41 0.19
C TYR A 225 4.74 -16.82 -0.31
N VAL A 226 4.12 -17.77 0.37
CA VAL A 226 2.76 -18.23 0.09
C VAL A 226 1.85 -17.81 1.23
N ILE A 227 0.74 -17.15 0.92
CA ILE A 227 -0.28 -16.79 1.91
C ILE A 227 -1.23 -17.97 2.08
N ASP A 228 -1.51 -18.31 3.33
CA ASP A 228 -2.63 -19.20 3.63
C ASP A 228 -3.94 -18.42 3.64
N HIS A 229 -4.66 -18.46 2.54
CA HIS A 229 -5.94 -17.78 2.37
C HIS A 229 -7.02 -18.27 3.35
N SER A 230 -6.87 -19.46 3.92
CA SER A 230 -7.81 -20.02 4.90
C SER A 230 -7.82 -19.22 6.22
N LEU A 231 -6.76 -18.47 6.49
CA LEU A 231 -6.67 -17.56 7.65
C LEU A 231 -7.50 -16.29 7.50
N CYS A 232 -7.97 -15.98 6.27
CA CYS A 232 -8.75 -14.79 5.97
C CYS A 232 -10.01 -15.12 5.13
N PRO A 233 -10.89 -16.03 5.62
CA PRO A 233 -11.98 -16.59 4.81
C PRO A 233 -13.01 -15.56 4.35
N ASN A 234 -13.12 -14.43 5.05
CA ASN A 234 -14.12 -13.39 4.76
C ASN A 234 -13.55 -12.23 3.93
N ALA A 235 -12.29 -12.29 3.51
CA ALA A 235 -11.66 -11.25 2.71
C ALA A 235 -11.13 -11.79 1.38
N LYS A 236 -11.33 -11.02 0.32
CA LYS A 236 -10.67 -11.28 -0.96
C LYS A 236 -9.24 -10.77 -0.89
N ILE A 237 -8.27 -11.67 -1.03
CA ILE A 237 -6.86 -11.32 -1.06
C ILE A 237 -6.43 -11.16 -2.51
N VAL A 238 -5.86 -10.00 -2.85
CA VAL A 238 -5.26 -9.69 -4.15
C VAL A 238 -3.75 -9.57 -3.95
N GLU A 239 -3.01 -10.55 -4.44
CA GLU A 239 -1.56 -10.61 -4.28
C GLU A 239 -0.85 -9.97 -5.48
N ILE A 240 0.07 -9.06 -5.21
CA ILE A 240 1.03 -8.53 -6.19
C ILE A 240 2.38 -9.14 -5.83
N VAL A 241 2.78 -10.12 -6.64
CA VAL A 241 4.02 -10.88 -6.47
C VAL A 241 4.99 -10.45 -7.56
N PRO A 242 6.25 -10.10 -7.22
CA PRO A 242 7.24 -9.72 -8.22
C PRO A 242 7.40 -10.80 -9.30
N GLN A 243 7.21 -10.44 -10.56
CA GLN A 243 7.40 -11.37 -11.69
C GLN A 243 8.87 -11.71 -11.91
N VAL A 244 9.77 -10.82 -11.49
CA VAL A 244 11.22 -11.01 -11.54
C VAL A 244 11.80 -11.01 -10.13
N ASN A 245 12.92 -11.69 -9.94
CA ASN A 245 13.61 -11.69 -8.66
C ASN A 245 14.18 -10.28 -8.37
N LEU A 246 13.73 -9.66 -7.28
CA LEU A 246 14.15 -8.32 -6.87
C LEU A 246 15.57 -8.24 -6.27
N GLY A 247 16.29 -9.34 -6.26
CA GLY A 247 17.62 -9.51 -5.72
C GLY A 247 17.67 -10.27 -4.40
N GLY A 248 18.87 -10.72 -4.03
CA GLY A 248 19.15 -11.45 -2.79
C GLY A 248 19.40 -10.54 -1.59
N ALA A 249 20.18 -11.01 -0.63
CA ALA A 249 20.52 -10.24 0.56
C ALA A 249 21.35 -8.98 0.24
N VAL A 250 22.35 -9.11 -0.63
CA VAL A 250 23.29 -8.00 -0.95
C VAL A 250 22.73 -7.06 -2.02
N ASN A 251 22.36 -7.63 -3.18
CA ASN A 251 21.87 -6.89 -4.34
C ASN A 251 20.34 -6.69 -4.35
N GLY A 252 19.70 -6.85 -3.22
CA GLY A 252 18.26 -6.67 -3.03
C GLY A 252 17.96 -6.02 -1.68
N THR A 253 18.02 -6.78 -0.58
CA THR A 253 17.66 -6.30 0.75
C THR A 253 18.55 -5.15 1.24
N LEU A 254 19.86 -5.19 0.94
CA LEU A 254 20.83 -4.14 1.31
C LEU A 254 21.15 -3.16 0.17
N ASP A 255 20.48 -3.28 -0.97
CA ASP A 255 20.68 -2.39 -2.11
C ASP A 255 19.73 -1.19 -2.05
N PHE A 256 20.22 -0.08 -1.52
CA PHE A 256 19.57 1.21 -1.47
C PHE A 256 20.14 2.20 -2.51
N THR A 257 20.61 1.71 -3.64
CA THR A 257 21.08 2.57 -4.72
C THR A 257 19.93 3.19 -5.49
N ALA A 258 20.08 4.42 -5.97
CA ALA A 258 19.08 5.09 -6.79
C ALA A 258 18.73 4.29 -8.06
N ALA A 259 19.72 3.66 -8.70
CA ALA A 259 19.49 2.81 -9.87
C ALA A 259 18.67 1.55 -9.54
N GLY A 260 19.00 0.89 -8.41
CA GLY A 260 18.25 -0.27 -7.91
C GLY A 260 16.80 0.11 -7.54
N SER A 261 16.61 1.25 -6.89
CA SER A 261 15.29 1.80 -6.55
C SER A 261 14.47 2.09 -7.81
N GLN A 262 15.04 2.80 -8.78
CA GLN A 262 14.36 3.14 -10.05
C GLN A 262 13.95 1.88 -10.83
N TRP A 263 14.80 0.86 -10.87
CA TRP A 263 14.47 -0.40 -11.51
C TRP A 263 13.32 -1.11 -10.81
N ARG A 264 13.34 -1.19 -9.47
CA ARG A 264 12.28 -1.86 -8.67
C ARG A 264 10.96 -1.11 -8.73
N ILE A 265 10.97 0.23 -8.74
CA ILE A 265 9.76 1.04 -8.94
C ILE A 265 9.11 0.68 -10.29
N ARG A 266 9.90 0.58 -11.37
CA ARG A 266 9.37 0.17 -12.68
C ARG A 266 8.77 -1.24 -12.65
N GLN A 267 9.42 -2.20 -11.98
CA GLN A 267 8.88 -3.56 -11.86
C GLN A 267 7.56 -3.57 -11.09
N GLY A 268 7.49 -2.86 -9.95
CA GLY A 268 6.28 -2.76 -9.15
C GLY A 268 5.10 -2.14 -9.91
N TYR A 269 5.37 -1.10 -10.69
CA TYR A 269 4.38 -0.48 -11.56
C TYR A 269 3.80 -1.46 -12.59
N HIS A 270 4.68 -2.16 -13.33
CA HIS A 270 4.23 -3.11 -14.34
C HIS A 270 3.49 -4.32 -13.76
N ASP A 271 3.91 -4.81 -12.60
CA ASP A 271 3.24 -5.94 -11.97
C ASP A 271 1.86 -5.54 -11.41
N ALA A 272 1.72 -4.32 -10.87
CA ALA A 272 0.42 -3.76 -10.49
C ALA A 272 -0.50 -3.55 -11.70
N GLU A 273 0.04 -3.05 -12.82
CA GLU A 273 -0.69 -2.89 -14.08
C GLU A 273 -1.23 -4.23 -14.59
N LYS A 274 -0.46 -5.31 -14.53
CA LYS A 274 -0.93 -6.65 -14.90
C LYS A 274 -2.09 -7.14 -14.03
N VAL A 275 -2.03 -6.86 -12.72
CA VAL A 275 -3.06 -7.29 -11.78
C VAL A 275 -4.35 -6.47 -11.94
N PHE A 276 -4.24 -5.16 -12.08
CA PHE A 276 -5.39 -4.25 -12.04
C PHE A 276 -5.82 -3.71 -13.40
N GLY A 277 -4.98 -3.79 -14.44
CA GLY A 277 -5.22 -3.11 -15.72
C GLY A 277 -6.56 -3.46 -16.34
N MET A 278 -6.93 -4.74 -16.38
CA MET A 278 -8.22 -5.17 -16.92
C MET A 278 -9.40 -4.59 -16.12
N PHE A 279 -9.31 -4.56 -14.79
CA PHE A 279 -10.35 -4.00 -13.92
C PHE A 279 -10.50 -2.49 -14.13
N VAL A 280 -9.38 -1.78 -14.27
CA VAL A 280 -9.36 -0.33 -14.53
C VAL A 280 -10.01 -0.02 -15.87
N GLU A 281 -9.69 -0.77 -16.94
CA GLU A 281 -10.28 -0.57 -18.25
C GLU A 281 -11.78 -0.87 -18.26
N VAL A 282 -12.22 -1.94 -17.61
CA VAL A 282 -13.65 -2.25 -17.46
C VAL A 282 -14.37 -1.14 -16.68
N ALA A 283 -13.78 -0.63 -15.62
CA ALA A 283 -14.36 0.47 -14.83
C ALA A 283 -14.49 1.76 -15.67
N LYS A 284 -13.47 2.10 -16.47
CA LYS A 284 -13.50 3.24 -17.40
C LYS A 284 -14.63 3.09 -18.43
N LEU A 285 -14.75 1.90 -19.05
CA LEU A 285 -15.80 1.62 -20.03
C LEU A 285 -17.20 1.72 -19.40
N LYS A 286 -17.37 1.19 -18.19
CA LYS A 286 -18.64 1.31 -17.45
C LYS A 286 -18.99 2.78 -17.19
N ARG A 287 -18.05 3.59 -16.75
CA ARG A 287 -18.25 5.03 -16.50
C ARG A 287 -18.62 5.79 -17.80
N VAL A 288 -17.94 5.50 -18.90
CA VAL A 288 -18.26 6.09 -20.21
C VAL A 288 -19.68 5.73 -20.63
N ASN A 289 -20.09 4.46 -20.46
CA ASN A 289 -21.44 4.01 -20.78
C ASN A 289 -22.49 4.70 -19.89
N GLU A 290 -22.24 4.86 -18.59
CA GLU A 290 -23.13 5.60 -17.68
C GLU A 290 -23.30 7.05 -18.09
N LEU A 291 -22.20 7.74 -18.44
CA LEU A 291 -22.26 9.12 -18.95
C LEU A 291 -23.05 9.22 -20.26
N PHE A 292 -22.85 8.26 -21.16
CA PHE A 292 -23.60 8.21 -22.41
C PHE A 292 -25.10 8.02 -22.17
N LEU A 293 -25.49 7.09 -21.30
CA LEU A 293 -26.88 6.86 -20.91
C LEU A 293 -27.52 8.11 -20.28
N GLN A 294 -26.82 8.79 -19.42
CA GLN A 294 -27.29 10.06 -18.82
C GLN A 294 -27.48 11.16 -19.88
N ALA A 295 -26.54 11.28 -20.82
CA ALA A 295 -26.65 12.26 -21.92
C ALA A 295 -27.84 11.92 -22.84
N PHE A 296 -28.03 10.63 -23.15
CA PHE A 296 -29.18 10.15 -23.94
C PHE A 296 -30.50 10.46 -23.24
N GLN A 297 -30.63 10.16 -21.96
CA GLN A 297 -31.84 10.45 -21.18
C GLN A 297 -32.16 11.95 -21.16
N ARG A 298 -31.17 12.82 -20.99
CA ARG A 298 -31.37 14.28 -21.07
C ARG A 298 -31.85 14.74 -22.44
N SER A 299 -31.27 14.17 -23.49
CA SER A 299 -31.67 14.45 -24.89
C SER A 299 -33.10 14.04 -25.15
N GLU A 300 -33.48 12.85 -24.68
CA GLU A 300 -34.84 12.30 -24.80
C GLU A 300 -35.87 13.17 -24.10
N GLN A 301 -35.56 13.58 -22.84
CA GLN A 301 -36.43 14.49 -22.07
C GLN A 301 -36.60 15.86 -22.78
N ALA A 302 -35.51 16.43 -23.29
CA ALA A 302 -35.57 17.69 -24.04
C ALA A 302 -36.41 17.54 -25.32
N TYR A 303 -36.28 16.45 -26.02
CA TYR A 303 -37.09 16.13 -27.19
C TYR A 303 -38.60 16.03 -26.85
N GLN A 304 -38.93 15.30 -25.79
CA GLN A 304 -40.32 15.14 -25.35
C GLN A 304 -40.93 16.47 -24.93
N GLN A 305 -40.20 17.29 -24.17
CA GLN A 305 -40.66 18.64 -23.79
C GLN A 305 -40.91 19.51 -25.00
N ARG A 306 -40.00 19.51 -25.99
CA ARG A 306 -40.15 20.29 -27.23
C ARG A 306 -41.34 19.82 -28.06
N SER A 307 -41.54 18.50 -28.15
CA SER A 307 -42.67 17.89 -28.82
C SER A 307 -44.01 18.29 -28.21
N GLN A 308 -44.10 18.24 -26.88
CA GLN A 308 -45.29 18.69 -26.13
C GLN A 308 -45.58 20.19 -26.37
N THR A 309 -44.54 21.04 -26.33
CA THR A 309 -44.68 22.46 -26.59
C THR A 309 -45.23 22.73 -27.99
N LEU A 310 -44.67 22.07 -29.01
CA LEU A 310 -45.12 22.20 -30.38
C LEU A 310 -46.56 21.69 -30.59
N GLN A 311 -46.94 20.61 -29.92
CA GLN A 311 -48.33 20.14 -29.95
C GLN A 311 -49.29 21.11 -29.31
N ALA A 312 -48.93 21.68 -28.16
CA ALA A 312 -49.74 22.71 -27.48
C ALA A 312 -49.88 23.99 -28.33
N GLU A 313 -48.79 24.45 -28.97
CA GLU A 313 -48.83 25.60 -29.90
C GLU A 313 -49.73 25.31 -31.10
N ARG A 314 -49.63 24.12 -31.68
CA ARG A 314 -50.49 23.73 -32.82
C ARG A 314 -51.96 23.66 -32.41
N HIS A 315 -52.26 23.16 -31.20
CA HIS A 315 -53.64 23.11 -30.69
C HIS A 315 -54.23 24.53 -30.54
N LYS A 316 -53.47 25.45 -29.94
CA LYS A 316 -53.85 26.87 -29.80
C LYS A 316 -54.09 27.55 -31.19
N GLN A 317 -53.26 27.21 -32.19
CA GLN A 317 -53.44 27.76 -33.54
C GLN A 317 -54.72 27.23 -34.19
N LEU A 318 -55.04 25.95 -34.02
CA LEU A 318 -56.29 25.38 -34.54
C LEU A 318 -57.52 25.97 -33.85
N GLU A 319 -57.51 26.12 -32.51
CA GLU A 319 -58.58 26.79 -31.76
C GLU A 319 -58.80 28.22 -32.22
N ALA A 320 -57.73 28.97 -32.45
CA ALA A 320 -57.83 30.35 -32.96
C ALA A 320 -58.42 30.41 -34.35
N GLN A 321 -58.04 29.48 -35.27
CA GLN A 321 -58.59 29.37 -36.61
C GLN A 321 -60.09 28.99 -36.60
N GLU A 322 -60.49 28.11 -35.69
CA GLU A 322 -61.91 27.74 -35.53
C GLU A 322 -62.74 28.90 -35.00
N LEU A 323 -62.21 29.67 -34.07
CA LEU A 323 -62.83 30.87 -33.49
C LEU A 323 -63.00 31.96 -34.55
N ASP A 324 -61.98 32.18 -35.39
CA ASP A 324 -62.08 33.13 -36.51
C ASP A 324 -63.12 32.70 -37.54
N ARG A 325 -63.14 31.43 -37.91
CA ARG A 325 -64.18 30.88 -38.81
C ARG A 325 -65.59 31.05 -38.23
N PHE A 326 -65.76 30.76 -36.93
CA PHE A 326 -67.01 30.97 -36.23
C PHE A 326 -67.43 32.44 -36.23
N SER A 327 -66.50 33.35 -35.98
CA SER A 327 -66.72 34.79 -36.02
C SER A 327 -67.16 35.27 -37.41
N GLU A 328 -66.53 34.79 -38.48
CA GLU A 328 -66.90 35.09 -39.87
C GLU A 328 -68.30 34.55 -40.22
N LEU A 329 -68.65 33.34 -39.77
CA LEU A 329 -69.97 32.81 -39.93
C LEU A 329 -71.06 33.63 -39.24
N CYS A 330 -70.79 34.03 -37.98
CA CYS A 330 -71.71 34.92 -37.24
C CYS A 330 -71.90 36.29 -37.93
N LYS A 331 -70.83 36.88 -38.45
CA LYS A 331 -70.91 38.12 -39.24
C LYS A 331 -71.76 37.89 -40.51
N GLY A 332 -71.60 36.79 -41.22
CA GLY A 332 -72.37 36.47 -42.43
C GLY A 332 -73.87 36.21 -42.15
N LEU A 333 -74.23 35.84 -40.94
CA LEU A 333 -75.61 35.60 -40.50
C LEU A 333 -76.25 36.83 -39.77
N GLY A 334 -75.53 37.97 -39.67
CA GLY A 334 -76.00 39.12 -38.96
C GLY A 334 -76.14 38.96 -37.45
N ILE A 335 -75.46 37.99 -36.87
CA ILE A 335 -75.43 37.66 -35.43
C ILE A 335 -74.18 38.31 -34.82
N THR A 336 -74.29 39.22 -33.87
CA THR A 336 -73.13 39.69 -33.06
C THR A 336 -72.73 38.60 -32.09
N PRO A 337 -71.42 38.20 -32.07
CA PRO A 337 -70.93 37.14 -31.21
C PRO A 337 -70.99 37.51 -29.74
#